data_32ad9cd9482b9249ad6d43889328dd58
#
_entry.id   32ad9cd9482b9249ad6d43889328dd58
#
_cell.length_a   1.000
_cell.length_b   1.000
_cell.length_c   1.000
_cell.angle_alpha   90.00
_cell.angle_beta   90.00
_cell.angle_gamma   90.00
#
_symmetry.space_group_name_H-M   'P 1'
#
loop_
_entity.id
_entity.type
_entity.pdbx_description
1 polymer ?
#
loop_
_entity_poly.entity_id
_entity_poly.type
_entity_poly.pdbx_seq_one_letter_code
_entity_poly.pdbx_strand_id
1 'polypeptide(L)'
;MNGVFYRIDKFAVPPPARDEFLMHMVCTHALLQTQQGFARHSVLEQVAGPGEFNFVTIAEWENAEAFEQSQAAGAAAQATTNLSAQEMFERLGIRADIAGYKPVAA
;
A
#
# COMPACT_ATOMS: atom_id res chain seq x y z
N MET A 1 -7.48 19.10 -15.41
CA MET A 1 -8.31 18.06 -14.82
C MET A 1 -7.43 17.07 -14.08
N ASN A 2 -7.80 16.76 -12.86
CA ASN A 2 -7.02 15.84 -12.06
C ASN A 2 -7.35 14.42 -12.43
N GLY A 3 -6.33 13.69 -12.87
CA GLY A 3 -6.49 12.28 -13.19
C GLY A 3 -6.39 11.42 -11.96
N VAL A 4 -6.84 10.18 -12.10
CA VAL A 4 -6.73 9.16 -11.06
C VAL A 4 -5.28 8.99 -10.65
N PHE A 5 -5.05 8.79 -9.36
CA PHE A 5 -3.72 8.54 -8.81
C PHE A 5 -3.68 7.13 -8.22
N TYR A 6 -2.62 6.41 -8.50
CA TYR A 6 -2.40 5.07 -7.95
C TYR A 6 -1.18 5.07 -7.05
N ARG A 7 -1.33 4.53 -5.84
CA ARG A 7 -0.21 4.16 -5.03
C ARG A 7 0.00 2.66 -5.20
N ILE A 8 1.14 2.28 -5.75
CA ILE A 8 1.44 0.87 -6.00
C ILE A 8 2.66 0.50 -5.19
N ASP A 9 2.47 -0.41 -4.25
CA ASP A 9 3.52 -0.87 -3.36
C ASP A 9 3.79 -2.33 -3.67
N LYS A 10 5.05 -2.68 -3.83
CA LYS A 10 5.48 -4.05 -4.11
C LYS A 10 6.25 -4.57 -2.91
N PHE A 11 6.02 -5.82 -2.57
CA PHE A 11 6.62 -6.41 -1.38
C PHE A 11 7.24 -7.76 -1.69
N ALA A 12 8.44 -7.98 -1.18
CA ALA A 12 9.06 -9.30 -1.17
C ALA A 12 8.87 -9.87 0.23
N VAL A 13 7.92 -10.79 0.36
CA VAL A 13 7.48 -11.33 1.65
C VAL A 13 7.95 -12.76 1.79
N PRO A 14 8.83 -13.06 2.77
CA PRO A 14 9.24 -14.43 3.03
C PRO A 14 8.05 -15.31 3.40
N PRO A 15 8.04 -16.61 3.03
CA PRO A 15 6.89 -17.47 3.32
C PRO A 15 6.44 -17.46 4.78
N PRO A 16 7.32 -17.50 5.79
CA PRO A 16 6.87 -17.47 7.18
C PRO A 16 6.17 -16.17 7.58
N ALA A 17 6.37 -15.09 6.84
CA ALA A 17 5.79 -13.78 7.15
C ALA A 17 4.45 -13.54 6.47
N ARG A 18 4.02 -14.46 5.61
CA ARG A 18 2.84 -14.27 4.76
C ARG A 18 1.58 -13.94 5.56
N ASP A 19 1.27 -14.75 6.57
CA ASP A 19 0.02 -14.57 7.30
C ASP A 19 -0.01 -13.26 8.07
N GLU A 20 1.08 -12.89 8.70
CA GLU A 20 1.15 -11.62 9.43
C GLU A 20 1.07 -10.44 8.47
N PHE A 21 1.72 -10.55 7.31
CA PHE A 21 1.65 -9.52 6.28
C PHE A 21 0.21 -9.32 5.81
N LEU A 22 -0.50 -10.42 5.52
CA LEU A 22 -1.87 -10.32 5.05
C LEU A 22 -2.80 -9.73 6.09
N MET A 23 -2.60 -10.05 7.36
CA MET A 23 -3.37 -9.45 8.45
C MET A 23 -3.16 -7.94 8.49
N HIS A 24 -1.92 -7.50 8.30
CA HIS A 24 -1.61 -6.08 8.24
C HIS A 24 -2.32 -5.41 7.05
N MET A 25 -2.39 -6.09 5.91
CA MET A 25 -3.06 -5.56 4.73
C MET A 25 -4.57 -5.42 4.95
N VAL A 26 -5.18 -6.35 5.69
CA VAL A 26 -6.60 -6.25 6.03
C VAL A 26 -6.85 -4.98 6.85
N CYS A 27 -6.01 -4.71 7.84
CA CYS A 27 -6.12 -3.51 8.67
C CYS A 27 -5.91 -2.24 7.83
N THR A 28 -4.93 -2.26 6.94
CA THR A 28 -4.65 -1.14 6.04
C THR A 28 -5.85 -0.85 5.14
N HIS A 29 -6.45 -1.90 4.57
CA HIS A 29 -7.61 -1.76 3.70
C HIS A 29 -8.77 -1.10 4.44
N ALA A 30 -9.06 -1.56 5.66
CA ALA A 30 -10.13 -1.00 6.48
C ALA A 30 -9.89 0.50 6.76
N LEU A 31 -8.65 0.85 7.05
CA LEU A 31 -8.29 2.24 7.32
C LEU A 31 -8.44 3.12 6.08
N LEU A 32 -7.98 2.63 4.93
CA LEU A 32 -8.08 3.37 3.67
C LEU A 32 -9.52 3.69 3.32
N GLN A 33 -10.45 2.78 3.61
CA GLN A 33 -11.85 2.99 3.29
C GLN A 33 -12.47 4.17 4.05
N THR A 34 -11.83 4.65 5.10
CA THR A 34 -12.30 5.82 5.85
C THR A 34 -11.80 7.13 5.26
N GLN A 35 -10.91 7.09 4.27
CA GLN A 35 -10.25 8.29 3.75
C GLN A 35 -11.03 8.92 2.62
N GLN A 36 -11.10 10.24 2.63
CA GLN A 36 -11.79 10.99 1.59
C GLN A 36 -11.01 10.92 0.28
N GLY A 37 -11.71 10.64 -0.82
CA GLY A 37 -11.08 10.54 -2.14
C GLY A 37 -10.48 9.18 -2.45
N PHE A 38 -10.54 8.26 -1.52
CA PHE A 38 -10.11 6.90 -1.76
C PHE A 38 -11.14 6.15 -2.62
N ALA A 39 -10.69 5.43 -3.65
CA ALA A 39 -11.58 4.73 -4.57
C ALA A 39 -11.58 3.21 -4.33
N ARG A 40 -10.40 2.58 -4.37
CA ARG A 40 -10.33 1.13 -4.17
C ARG A 40 -8.93 0.70 -3.77
N HIS A 41 -8.85 -0.48 -3.17
CA HIS A 41 -7.61 -1.10 -2.73
C HIS A 41 -7.63 -2.58 -3.10
N SER A 42 -6.54 -3.04 -3.70
CA SER A 42 -6.39 -4.45 -4.09
C SER A 42 -5.07 -4.97 -3.57
N VAL A 43 -5.08 -6.20 -3.10
CA VAL A 43 -3.87 -6.92 -2.68
C VAL A 43 -3.73 -8.11 -3.63
N LEU A 44 -2.62 -8.17 -4.35
CA LEU A 44 -2.39 -9.21 -5.34
C LEU A 44 -1.20 -10.05 -4.92
N GLU A 45 -1.34 -11.37 -5.06
CA GLU A 45 -0.25 -12.31 -4.77
C GLU A 45 0.24 -12.92 -6.06
N GLN A 46 1.57 -12.99 -6.23
CA GLN A 46 2.18 -13.59 -7.40
C GLN A 46 1.86 -15.08 -7.44
N VAL A 47 1.37 -15.56 -8.57
CA VAL A 47 1.09 -16.98 -8.77
C VAL A 47 1.92 -17.57 -9.91
N ALA A 48 2.64 -16.73 -10.66
CA ALA A 48 3.46 -17.18 -11.79
C ALA A 48 4.50 -16.13 -12.15
N GLY A 49 5.56 -16.57 -12.80
CA GLY A 49 6.60 -15.70 -13.31
C GLY A 49 7.77 -15.51 -12.36
N PRO A 50 8.88 -14.98 -12.86
CA PRO A 50 10.12 -14.84 -12.09
C PRO A 50 10.26 -13.51 -11.34
N GLY A 51 9.17 -12.76 -11.16
CA GLY A 51 9.22 -11.46 -10.50
C GLY A 51 9.75 -11.56 -9.07
N GLU A 52 10.55 -10.56 -8.70
CA GLU A 52 11.18 -10.50 -7.38
C GLU A 52 10.16 -10.28 -6.25
N PHE A 53 9.12 -9.48 -6.52
CA PHE A 53 8.14 -9.14 -5.50
C PHE A 53 6.93 -10.06 -5.62
N ASN A 54 6.57 -10.72 -4.52
CA ASN A 54 5.50 -11.69 -4.53
C ASN A 54 4.15 -11.12 -4.08
N PHE A 55 4.11 -9.88 -3.62
CA PHE A 55 2.87 -9.19 -3.31
C PHE A 55 2.89 -7.78 -3.88
N VAL A 56 1.73 -7.34 -4.37
CA VAL A 56 1.55 -5.98 -4.87
C VAL A 56 0.25 -5.44 -4.30
N THR A 57 0.29 -4.23 -3.75
CA THR A 57 -0.94 -3.56 -3.32
C THR A 57 -1.16 -2.35 -4.21
N ILE A 58 -2.40 -2.16 -4.62
CA ILE A 58 -2.78 -1.04 -5.47
C ILE A 58 -3.88 -0.26 -4.77
N ALA A 59 -3.60 0.99 -4.43
CA ALA A 59 -4.59 1.89 -3.86
C ALA A 59 -4.90 2.97 -4.88
N GLU A 60 -6.16 3.03 -5.30
CA GLU A 60 -6.61 4.01 -6.28
C GLU A 60 -7.27 5.18 -5.57
N TRP A 61 -6.88 6.40 -5.94
CA TRP A 61 -7.39 7.64 -5.39
C TRP A 61 -7.98 8.47 -6.52
N GLU A 62 -8.99 9.28 -6.23
CA GLU A 62 -9.62 10.11 -7.26
C GLU A 62 -8.65 11.12 -7.88
N ASN A 63 -7.62 11.54 -7.12
CA ASN A 63 -6.51 12.34 -7.65
C ASN A 63 -5.36 12.35 -6.65
N ALA A 64 -4.20 12.86 -7.09
CA ALA A 64 -3.01 12.92 -6.24
C ALA A 64 -3.20 13.81 -5.02
N GLU A 65 -3.98 14.88 -5.16
CA GLU A 65 -4.24 15.80 -4.06
C GLU A 65 -4.97 15.09 -2.91
N ALA A 66 -5.97 14.26 -3.24
CA ALA A 66 -6.69 13.49 -2.23
C ALA A 66 -5.76 12.57 -1.46
N PHE A 67 -4.83 11.92 -2.17
CA PHE A 67 -3.82 11.08 -1.54
C PHE A 67 -2.94 11.90 -0.60
N GLU A 68 -2.44 13.04 -1.06
CA GLU A 68 -1.57 13.90 -0.26
C GLU A 68 -2.28 14.41 0.99
N GLN A 69 -3.56 14.79 0.86
CA GLN A 69 -4.35 15.22 2.00
C GLN A 69 -4.56 14.11 3.01
N SER A 70 -4.79 12.90 2.53
CA SER A 70 -4.94 11.74 3.39
C SER A 70 -3.63 11.46 4.15
N GLN A 71 -2.50 11.55 3.48
CA GLN A 71 -1.19 11.37 4.11
C GLN A 71 -0.98 12.43 5.20
N ALA A 72 -1.25 13.69 4.89
CA ALA A 72 -1.07 14.77 5.86
C ALA A 72 -2.00 14.63 7.06
N ALA A 73 -3.27 14.27 6.82
CA ALA A 73 -4.25 14.09 7.89
C ALA A 73 -3.91 12.88 8.76
N GLY A 74 -3.41 11.83 8.12
CA GLY A 74 -3.08 10.60 8.82
C GLY A 74 -1.73 10.61 9.51
N ALA A 75 -0.81 11.47 9.08
CA ALA A 75 0.56 11.45 9.59
C ALA A 75 0.63 11.61 11.10
N ALA A 76 -0.10 12.56 11.65
CA ALA A 76 -0.07 12.79 13.09
C ALA A 76 -0.77 11.67 13.86
N ALA A 77 -1.91 11.21 13.35
CA ALA A 77 -2.70 10.18 14.01
C ALA A 77 -2.07 8.79 13.90
N GLN A 78 -1.25 8.58 12.88
CA GLN A 78 -0.72 7.25 12.57
C GLN A 78 0.79 7.16 12.64
N ALA A 79 1.45 8.14 13.23
CA ALA A 79 2.90 8.11 13.37
C ALA A 79 3.36 6.81 14.04
N THR A 80 2.66 6.39 15.09
CA THR A 80 2.96 5.15 15.80
C THR A 80 2.72 3.93 14.91
N THR A 81 1.64 3.95 14.13
CA THR A 81 1.30 2.85 13.23
C THR A 81 2.35 2.70 12.13
N ASN A 82 2.83 3.82 11.58
CA ASN A 82 3.87 3.77 10.56
C ASN A 82 5.17 3.17 11.11
N LEU A 83 5.55 3.56 12.32
CA LEU A 83 6.73 2.98 12.97
C LEU A 83 6.54 1.49 13.20
N SER A 84 5.35 1.09 13.65
CA SER A 84 5.04 -0.32 13.87
C SER A 84 5.12 -1.14 12.58
N ALA A 85 4.64 -0.57 11.47
CA ALA A 85 4.72 -1.26 10.18
C ALA A 85 6.16 -1.44 9.73
N GLN A 86 7.00 -0.41 9.87
CA GLN A 86 8.41 -0.52 9.52
C GLN A 86 9.12 -1.56 10.38
N GLU A 87 8.86 -1.53 11.68
CA GLU A 87 9.46 -2.51 12.59
C GLU A 87 9.03 -3.91 12.23
N MET A 88 7.76 -4.11 11.91
CA MET A 88 7.24 -5.41 11.51
C MET A 88 7.93 -5.89 10.23
N PHE A 89 8.05 -5.03 9.23
CA PHE A 89 8.69 -5.39 7.97
C PHE A 89 10.15 -5.77 8.19
N GLU A 90 10.87 -5.00 9.00
CA GLU A 90 12.27 -5.33 9.31
C GLU A 90 12.39 -6.66 10.03
N ARG A 91 11.54 -6.88 11.04
CA ARG A 91 11.54 -8.11 11.82
C ARG A 91 11.24 -9.34 10.97
N LEU A 92 10.34 -9.19 10.01
CA LEU A 92 9.90 -10.29 9.15
C LEU A 92 10.74 -10.45 7.89
N GLY A 93 11.70 -9.56 7.66
CA GLY A 93 12.53 -9.61 6.47
C GLY A 93 11.80 -9.21 5.20
N ILE A 94 10.78 -8.40 5.30
CA ILE A 94 9.99 -7.93 4.15
C ILE A 94 10.67 -6.73 3.53
N ARG A 95 10.91 -6.79 2.21
CA ARG A 95 11.40 -5.64 1.44
C ARG A 95 10.24 -4.99 0.72
N ALA A 96 10.21 -3.66 0.67
CA ALA A 96 9.12 -2.91 0.06
C ALA A 96 9.65 -1.95 -0.99
N ASP A 97 8.90 -1.81 -2.10
CA ASP A 97 9.16 -0.85 -3.15
C ASP A 97 7.87 -0.04 -3.32
N ILE A 98 7.88 1.20 -2.89
CA ILE A 98 6.68 2.02 -2.74
C ILE A 98 6.76 3.20 -3.70
N ALA A 99 5.73 3.39 -4.53
CA ALA A 99 5.73 4.46 -5.52
C ALA A 99 4.32 4.90 -5.90
N GLY A 100 4.22 6.13 -6.39
CA GLY A 100 2.99 6.67 -6.92
C GLY A 100 2.99 6.67 -8.45
N TYR A 101 1.84 6.43 -9.04
CA TYR A 101 1.69 6.28 -10.49
C TYR A 101 0.45 7.04 -10.96
N LYS A 102 0.46 7.42 -12.22
CA LYS A 102 -0.73 7.98 -12.87
C LYS A 102 -0.93 7.27 -14.21
N PRO A 103 -2.16 7.21 -14.70
CA PRO A 103 -2.39 6.62 -16.02
C PRO A 103 -1.66 7.40 -17.10
N VAL A 104 -1.14 6.68 -18.08
CA VAL A 104 -0.53 7.30 -19.26
C VAL A 104 -1.50 7.09 -20.41
N ALA A 105 -1.79 8.16 -21.14
CA ALA A 105 -2.66 8.06 -22.31
C ALA A 105 -1.99 7.14 -23.36
N ALA A 106 -2.75 6.15 -23.83
CA ALA A 106 -2.22 5.18 -24.78
C ALA A 106 -2.99 5.25 -26.08
#